data_c4d290aa85938de3dea9ee93cbe9d927
#
_entry.id   c4d290aa85938de3dea9ee93cbe9d927
#
_cell.length_a   1.000
_cell.length_b   1.000
_cell.length_c   1.000
_cell.angle_alpha   90.00
_cell.angle_beta   90.00
_cell.angle_gamma   90.00
#
_symmetry.space_group_name_H-M   'P 1'
#
loop_
_entity.id
_entity.type
_entity.pdbx_description
1 polymer ?
#
loop_
_entity_poly.entity_id
_entity_poly.type
_entity_poly.pdbx_seq_one_letter_code
_entity_poly.pdbx_strand_id
1 'polypeptide(L)'
;MQASLKKYFPVFVLPTLLAFAIAFLVPFVIGFFLSFTKFTTITDAHWVGLENYGRVFEEREGFVHAFGFTIAVAIVSIITVNVIAFAIAWTLTRKLKGTNFFRTVFFMPNLIGGIVLGYTWQSMINAVLAHYDTTIAADSKFGYAGLVILMNWQLIGYMMIIYIAGLQNVPPELIEAAELDGVSKWEMLRHVTIPMMMPSITICLFLTLSN
;
A
#
# COMPACT_ATOMS: atom_id res chain seq x y z
N MET A 1 17.55 4.34 -35.79
CA MET A 1 17.16 4.52 -34.40
C MET A 1 17.21 3.22 -33.57
N GLN A 2 16.62 2.11 -34.01
CA GLN A 2 16.67 0.81 -33.27
C GLN A 2 18.08 0.20 -33.14
N ALA A 3 18.94 0.34 -34.15
CA ALA A 3 20.33 -0.19 -34.13
C ALA A 3 21.24 0.58 -33.14
N SER A 4 21.04 1.89 -32.99
CA SER A 4 21.77 2.71 -32.02
C SER A 4 21.35 2.41 -30.59
N LEU A 5 20.06 2.17 -30.37
CA LEU A 5 19.53 1.75 -29.05
C LEU A 5 20.16 0.42 -28.60
N LYS A 6 20.27 -0.58 -29.49
CA LYS A 6 20.90 -1.88 -29.16
C LYS A 6 22.38 -1.74 -28.78
N LYS A 7 23.11 -0.81 -29.39
CA LYS A 7 24.54 -0.61 -29.12
C LYS A 7 24.79 0.03 -27.75
N TYR A 8 23.95 0.97 -27.33
CA TYR A 8 24.11 1.67 -26.05
C TYR A 8 23.27 1.12 -24.90
N PHE A 9 22.35 0.18 -25.21
CA PHE A 9 21.49 -0.47 -24.20
C PHE A 9 22.28 -1.03 -23.01
N PRO A 10 23.41 -1.80 -23.20
CA PRO A 10 24.17 -2.29 -22.07
C PRO A 10 24.75 -1.18 -21.18
N VAL A 11 25.19 -0.08 -21.77
CA VAL A 11 25.81 1.04 -21.02
C VAL A 11 24.79 1.71 -20.09
N PHE A 12 23.53 1.84 -20.51
CA PHE A 12 22.49 2.47 -19.68
C PHE A 12 21.82 1.50 -18.73
N VAL A 13 21.66 0.24 -19.11
CA VAL A 13 20.94 -0.76 -18.30
C VAL A 13 21.87 -1.47 -17.31
N LEU A 14 23.14 -1.70 -17.69
CA LEU A 14 24.09 -2.46 -16.88
C LEU A 14 24.31 -1.87 -15.48
N PRO A 15 24.52 -0.55 -15.29
CA PRO A 15 24.70 0.01 -13.95
C PRO A 15 23.50 -0.21 -13.05
N THR A 16 22.30 0.00 -13.58
CA THR A 16 21.05 -0.22 -12.83
C THR A 16 20.83 -1.70 -12.50
N LEU A 17 21.13 -2.57 -13.46
CA LEU A 17 20.99 -4.02 -13.30
C LEU A 17 22.02 -4.57 -12.30
N LEU A 18 23.25 -4.05 -12.30
CA LEU A 18 24.26 -4.38 -11.29
C LEU A 18 23.86 -3.89 -9.90
N ALA A 19 23.37 -2.65 -9.77
CA ALA A 19 22.88 -2.13 -8.51
C ALA A 19 21.71 -2.97 -7.98
N PHE A 20 20.77 -3.35 -8.82
CA PHE A 20 19.66 -4.24 -8.47
C PHE A 20 20.16 -5.62 -8.06
N ALA A 21 21.10 -6.21 -8.80
CA ALA A 21 21.65 -7.52 -8.49
C ALA A 21 22.34 -7.51 -7.10
N ILE A 22 23.17 -6.52 -6.84
CA ILE A 22 23.91 -6.40 -5.56
C ILE A 22 22.96 -6.08 -4.40
N ALA A 23 22.03 -5.14 -4.58
CA ALA A 23 21.17 -4.69 -3.49
C ALA A 23 19.97 -5.61 -3.22
N PHE A 24 19.52 -6.35 -4.21
CA PHE A 24 18.31 -7.17 -4.11
C PHE A 24 18.57 -8.66 -4.38
N LEU A 25 19.12 -9.04 -5.56
CA LEU A 25 19.24 -10.44 -5.94
C LEU A 25 20.22 -11.21 -5.03
N VAL A 26 21.39 -10.64 -4.74
CA VAL A 26 22.40 -11.29 -3.88
C VAL A 26 21.85 -11.52 -2.48
N PRO A 27 21.32 -10.51 -1.75
CA PRO A 27 20.71 -10.74 -0.44
C PRO A 27 19.52 -11.71 -0.49
N PHE A 28 18.70 -11.67 -1.53
CA PHE A 28 17.58 -12.59 -1.70
C PHE A 28 18.05 -14.05 -1.81
N VAL A 29 19.05 -14.33 -2.67
CA VAL A 29 19.59 -15.69 -2.84
C VAL A 29 20.25 -16.18 -1.57
N ILE A 30 21.02 -15.33 -0.88
CA ILE A 30 21.63 -15.68 0.40
C ILE A 30 20.54 -15.95 1.44
N GLY A 31 19.54 -15.10 1.57
CA GLY A 31 18.42 -15.28 2.50
C GLY A 31 17.62 -16.55 2.22
N PHE A 32 17.40 -16.86 0.94
CA PHE A 32 16.75 -18.10 0.52
C PHE A 32 17.56 -19.32 0.92
N PHE A 33 18.88 -19.32 0.70
CA PHE A 33 19.76 -20.39 1.15
C PHE A 33 19.75 -20.52 2.68
N LEU A 34 19.88 -19.40 3.41
CA LEU A 34 19.90 -19.38 4.87
C LEU A 34 18.57 -19.86 5.48
N SER A 35 17.43 -19.75 4.78
CA SER A 35 16.15 -20.26 5.27
C SER A 35 16.13 -21.77 5.50
N PHE A 36 17.01 -22.52 4.82
CA PHE A 36 17.19 -23.96 5.00
C PHE A 36 18.30 -24.32 5.99
N THR A 37 18.88 -23.33 6.66
CA THR A 37 20.01 -23.52 7.58
C THR A 37 19.66 -23.02 8.98
N LYS A 38 20.34 -23.61 9.98
CA LYS A 38 20.40 -23.05 11.34
C LYS A 38 21.74 -22.36 11.49
N PHE A 39 21.73 -21.08 11.81
CA PHE A 39 22.95 -20.26 11.88
C PHE A 39 22.88 -19.24 13.01
N THR A 40 24.04 -18.89 13.55
CA THR A 40 24.26 -17.70 14.39
C THR A 40 24.95 -16.59 13.59
N THR A 41 25.81 -17.00 12.67
CA THR A 41 26.49 -16.13 11.69
C THR A 41 26.48 -16.80 10.33
N ILE A 42 26.65 -16.02 9.24
CA ILE A 42 26.67 -16.57 7.87
C ILE A 42 27.74 -17.65 7.68
N THR A 43 28.82 -17.57 8.45
CA THR A 43 29.95 -18.55 8.41
C THR A 43 29.68 -19.83 9.21
N ASP A 44 28.66 -19.83 10.06
CA ASP A 44 28.29 -20.99 10.93
C ASP A 44 26.89 -21.50 10.53
N ALA A 45 26.67 -21.71 9.25
CA ALA A 45 25.39 -22.15 8.72
C ALA A 45 25.40 -23.68 8.54
N HIS A 46 24.57 -24.38 9.33
CA HIS A 46 24.35 -25.81 9.24
C HIS A 46 23.03 -26.11 8.53
N TRP A 47 23.08 -26.96 7.53
CA TRP A 47 21.90 -27.33 6.75
C TRP A 47 20.92 -28.15 7.59
N VAL A 48 19.67 -27.67 7.72
CA VAL A 48 18.58 -28.34 8.47
C VAL A 48 17.35 -28.65 7.60
N GLY A 49 17.44 -28.41 6.29
CA GLY A 49 16.35 -28.66 5.36
C GLY A 49 15.10 -27.80 5.67
N LEU A 50 13.95 -28.43 5.81
CA LEU A 50 12.66 -27.76 6.04
C LEU A 50 12.30 -27.59 7.53
N GLU A 51 13.20 -27.89 8.45
CA GLU A 51 12.93 -27.81 9.90
C GLU A 51 12.46 -26.41 10.33
N ASN A 52 13.10 -25.36 9.81
CA ASN A 52 12.70 -23.98 10.11
C ASN A 52 11.27 -23.68 9.66
N TYR A 53 10.84 -24.22 8.52
CA TYR A 53 9.48 -24.03 8.00
C TYR A 53 8.45 -24.80 8.84
N GLY A 54 8.81 -25.97 9.36
CA GLY A 54 7.96 -26.71 10.31
C GLY A 54 7.74 -25.93 11.60
N ARG A 55 8.83 -25.39 12.17
CA ARG A 55 8.81 -24.61 13.43
C ARG A 55 7.99 -23.33 13.34
N VAL A 56 7.89 -22.71 12.17
CA VAL A 56 7.08 -21.49 11.96
C VAL A 56 5.60 -21.72 12.34
N PHE A 57 5.09 -22.95 12.17
CA PHE A 57 3.70 -23.27 12.49
C PHE A 57 3.49 -23.75 13.94
N GLU A 58 4.55 -23.83 14.75
CA GLU A 58 4.42 -24.13 16.18
C GLU A 58 3.82 -22.92 16.91
N GLU A 59 2.90 -23.17 17.85
CA GLU A 59 2.20 -22.13 18.62
C GLU A 59 3.14 -21.16 19.35
N ARG A 60 4.31 -21.66 19.76
CA ARG A 60 5.32 -20.88 20.48
C ARG A 60 5.92 -19.73 19.66
N GLU A 61 5.96 -19.89 18.36
CA GLU A 61 6.56 -18.86 17.47
C GLU A 61 5.58 -17.69 17.17
N GLY A 62 4.28 -17.83 17.49
CA GLY A 62 3.27 -16.78 17.30
C GLY A 62 2.99 -16.40 15.84
N PHE A 63 3.56 -17.15 14.87
CA PHE A 63 3.45 -16.83 13.46
C PHE A 63 2.01 -16.85 12.95
N VAL A 64 1.25 -17.87 13.34
CA VAL A 64 -0.17 -18.00 12.90
C VAL A 64 -1.00 -16.82 13.37
N HIS A 65 -0.76 -16.36 14.61
CA HIS A 65 -1.41 -15.17 15.15
C HIS A 65 -0.99 -13.90 14.38
N ALA A 66 0.31 -13.70 14.18
CA ALA A 66 0.84 -12.56 13.43
C ALA A 66 0.34 -12.54 11.98
N PHE A 67 0.27 -13.71 11.34
CA PHE A 67 -0.24 -13.84 9.97
C PHE A 67 -1.73 -13.49 9.89
N GLY A 68 -2.54 -14.00 10.82
CA GLY A 68 -3.96 -13.65 10.91
C GLY A 68 -4.19 -12.15 11.16
N PHE A 69 -3.39 -11.55 12.06
CA PHE A 69 -3.41 -10.11 12.32
C PHE A 69 -3.07 -9.30 11.07
N THR A 70 -2.00 -9.67 10.35
CA THR A 70 -1.57 -9.00 9.12
C THR A 70 -2.63 -9.08 8.04
N ILE A 71 -3.25 -10.24 7.83
CA ILE A 71 -4.35 -10.41 6.87
C ILE A 71 -5.54 -9.51 7.24
N ALA A 72 -5.91 -9.47 8.52
CA ALA A 72 -7.02 -8.63 8.97
C ALA A 72 -6.76 -7.15 8.72
N VAL A 73 -5.54 -6.65 9.07
CA VAL A 73 -5.12 -5.27 8.78
C VAL A 73 -5.13 -5.00 7.28
N ALA A 74 -4.56 -5.91 6.48
CA ALA A 74 -4.49 -5.75 5.03
C ALA A 74 -5.89 -5.65 4.40
N ILE A 75 -6.81 -6.57 4.72
CA ILE A 75 -8.16 -6.56 4.17
C ILE A 75 -8.90 -5.27 4.54
N VAL A 76 -8.89 -4.90 5.83
CA VAL A 76 -9.59 -3.70 6.28
C VAL A 76 -8.98 -2.45 5.66
N SER A 77 -7.65 -2.33 5.62
CA SER A 77 -6.96 -1.18 5.02
C SER A 77 -7.20 -1.09 3.52
N ILE A 78 -7.15 -2.19 2.78
CA ILE A 78 -7.44 -2.20 1.34
C ILE A 78 -8.86 -1.68 1.08
N ILE A 79 -9.84 -2.13 1.83
CA ILE A 79 -11.23 -1.71 1.64
C ILE A 79 -11.40 -0.24 2.04
N THR A 80 -11.00 0.12 3.26
CA THR A 80 -11.27 1.46 3.81
C THR A 80 -10.49 2.55 3.08
N VAL A 81 -9.20 2.36 2.84
CA VAL A 81 -8.36 3.33 2.11
C VAL A 81 -8.92 3.56 0.71
N ASN A 82 -9.20 2.48 -0.05
CA ASN A 82 -9.62 2.64 -1.44
C ASN A 82 -11.04 3.22 -1.56
N VAL A 83 -11.98 2.79 -0.70
CA VAL A 83 -13.35 3.34 -0.72
C VAL A 83 -13.35 4.81 -0.36
N ILE A 84 -12.62 5.21 0.71
CA ILE A 84 -12.58 6.61 1.15
C ILE A 84 -11.81 7.47 0.14
N ALA A 85 -10.66 7.00 -0.34
CA ALA A 85 -9.86 7.71 -1.34
C ALA A 85 -10.64 7.94 -2.65
N PHE A 86 -11.36 6.92 -3.12
CA PHE A 86 -12.23 7.05 -4.29
C PHE A 86 -13.37 8.03 -4.06
N ALA A 87 -14.06 7.99 -2.92
CA ALA A 87 -15.15 8.91 -2.59
C ALA A 87 -14.67 10.37 -2.55
N ILE A 88 -13.50 10.62 -1.95
CA ILE A 88 -12.89 11.96 -1.92
C ILE A 88 -12.49 12.38 -3.34
N ALA A 89 -11.83 11.51 -4.11
CA ALA A 89 -11.43 11.78 -5.50
C ALA A 89 -12.64 12.11 -6.38
N TRP A 90 -13.71 11.33 -6.29
CA TRP A 90 -14.97 11.56 -6.98
C TRP A 90 -15.59 12.93 -6.65
N THR A 91 -15.53 13.31 -5.38
CA THR A 91 -16.04 14.61 -4.93
C THR A 91 -15.18 15.76 -5.43
N LEU A 92 -13.86 15.64 -5.35
CA LEU A 92 -12.91 16.68 -5.76
C LEU A 92 -12.78 16.86 -7.27
N THR A 93 -13.24 15.92 -8.08
CA THR A 93 -13.30 16.08 -9.56
C THR A 93 -14.50 16.89 -10.03
N ARG A 94 -15.48 17.20 -9.16
CA ARG A 94 -16.71 17.96 -9.48
C ARG A 94 -16.55 19.48 -9.47
N LYS A 95 -15.38 20.03 -9.81
CA LYS A 95 -15.11 21.49 -9.90
C LYS A 95 -15.49 22.28 -8.63
N LEU A 96 -15.23 21.73 -7.45
CA LEU A 96 -15.43 22.42 -6.18
C LEU A 96 -14.42 23.55 -6.00
N LYS A 97 -14.86 24.66 -5.37
CA LYS A 97 -13.93 25.73 -4.97
C LYS A 97 -12.95 25.19 -3.92
N GLY A 98 -11.66 25.46 -4.09
CA GLY A 98 -10.62 25.00 -3.14
C GLY A 98 -10.12 23.56 -3.34
N THR A 99 -10.44 22.88 -4.45
CA THR A 99 -10.02 21.52 -4.75
C THR A 99 -8.50 21.31 -4.55
N ASN A 100 -7.66 22.25 -4.98
CA ASN A 100 -6.22 22.14 -4.84
C ASN A 100 -5.76 22.19 -3.37
N PHE A 101 -6.44 23.00 -2.54
CA PHE A 101 -6.17 23.04 -1.11
C PHE A 101 -6.48 21.67 -0.46
N PHE A 102 -7.64 21.09 -0.73
CA PHE A 102 -8.00 19.78 -0.20
C PHE A 102 -7.05 18.68 -0.69
N ARG A 103 -6.67 18.68 -1.97
CA ARG A 103 -5.67 17.74 -2.50
C ARG A 103 -4.36 17.82 -1.72
N THR A 104 -3.87 19.02 -1.46
CA THR A 104 -2.62 19.23 -0.70
C THR A 104 -2.76 18.74 0.74
N VAL A 105 -3.84 19.09 1.43
CA VAL A 105 -4.07 18.70 2.84
C VAL A 105 -4.17 17.19 2.99
N PHE A 106 -4.92 16.51 2.13
CA PHE A 106 -5.03 15.05 2.19
C PHE A 106 -3.75 14.32 1.80
N PHE A 107 -2.94 14.90 0.91
CA PHE A 107 -1.69 14.29 0.48
C PHE A 107 -0.54 14.48 1.48
N MET A 108 -0.58 15.55 2.28
CA MET A 108 0.50 15.95 3.20
C MET A 108 0.93 14.83 4.18
N PRO A 109 0.03 14.02 4.77
CA PRO A 109 0.43 12.93 5.66
C PRO A 109 1.40 11.93 5.03
N ASN A 110 1.27 11.65 3.74
CA ASN A 110 2.13 10.72 3.02
C ASN A 110 3.59 11.20 2.91
N LEU A 111 3.84 12.50 3.06
CA LEU A 111 5.18 13.09 3.01
C LEU A 111 5.94 12.98 4.33
N ILE A 112 5.28 12.58 5.40
CA ILE A 112 5.90 12.44 6.72
C ILE A 112 6.60 11.09 6.80
N GLY A 113 7.87 11.08 7.21
CA GLY A 113 8.63 9.83 7.36
C GLY A 113 7.98 8.88 8.37
N GLY A 114 7.87 7.59 8.01
CA GLY A 114 7.13 6.58 8.78
C GLY A 114 7.56 6.46 10.24
N ILE A 115 8.86 6.59 10.54
CA ILE A 115 9.36 6.52 11.92
C ILE A 115 8.80 7.67 12.77
N VAL A 116 8.87 8.91 12.26
CA VAL A 116 8.34 10.10 12.96
C VAL A 116 6.85 9.97 13.15
N LEU A 117 6.16 9.52 12.10
CA LEU A 117 4.72 9.30 12.10
C LEU A 117 4.34 8.27 13.16
N GLY A 118 4.99 7.11 13.18
CA GLY A 118 4.72 6.03 14.12
C GLY A 118 4.86 6.48 15.59
N TYR A 119 5.96 7.13 15.94
CA TYR A 119 6.16 7.63 17.30
C TYR A 119 5.13 8.72 17.70
N THR A 120 4.82 9.64 16.78
CA THR A 120 3.85 10.70 17.05
C THR A 120 2.47 10.10 17.30
N TRP A 121 2.00 9.20 16.43
CA TRP A 121 0.71 8.56 16.60
C TRP A 121 0.64 7.65 17.82
N GLN A 122 1.69 6.88 18.10
CA GLN A 122 1.77 6.07 19.31
C GLN A 122 1.62 6.95 20.57
N SER A 123 2.32 8.08 20.62
CA SER A 123 2.23 9.01 21.75
C SER A 123 0.84 9.63 21.87
N MET A 124 0.22 10.05 20.77
CA MET A 124 -1.12 10.63 20.75
C MET A 124 -2.19 9.61 21.20
N ILE A 125 -2.13 8.40 20.65
CA ILE A 125 -3.10 7.36 21.02
C ILE A 125 -2.91 6.94 22.48
N ASN A 126 -1.68 6.76 22.95
CA ASN A 126 -1.41 6.43 24.34
C ASN A 126 -1.85 7.53 25.32
N ALA A 127 -1.74 8.81 24.94
CA ALA A 127 -2.26 9.92 25.74
C ALA A 127 -3.79 9.84 25.92
N VAL A 128 -4.52 9.40 24.89
CA VAL A 128 -5.97 9.16 25.00
C VAL A 128 -6.25 7.90 25.83
N LEU A 129 -5.53 6.80 25.57
CA LEU A 129 -5.72 5.52 26.26
C LEU A 129 -5.32 5.56 27.74
N ALA A 130 -4.45 6.48 28.14
CA ALA A 130 -4.07 6.68 29.54
C ALA A 130 -5.26 7.01 30.44
N HIS A 131 -6.34 7.60 29.91
CA HIS A 131 -7.59 7.81 30.64
C HIS A 131 -8.35 6.53 30.97
N TYR A 132 -7.97 5.43 30.31
CA TYR A 132 -8.54 4.09 30.49
C TYR A 132 -7.54 3.11 31.10
N ASP A 133 -6.45 3.63 31.71
CA ASP A 133 -5.36 2.85 32.32
C ASP A 133 -4.76 1.79 31.37
N THR A 134 -4.70 2.08 30.07
CA THR A 134 -4.18 1.15 29.05
C THR A 134 -3.28 1.85 28.04
N THR A 135 -2.63 1.06 27.17
CA THR A 135 -1.77 1.54 26.09
C THR A 135 -2.05 0.77 24.82
N ILE A 136 -1.59 1.31 23.68
CA ILE A 136 -1.71 0.63 22.37
C ILE A 136 -1.02 -0.74 22.34
N ALA A 137 0.00 -0.95 23.17
CA ALA A 137 0.75 -2.19 23.26
C ALA A 137 0.14 -3.20 24.25
N ALA A 138 -0.71 -2.76 25.17
CA ALA A 138 -1.30 -3.60 26.20
C ALA A 138 -2.44 -4.48 25.68
N ASP A 139 -3.16 -4.03 24.66
CA ASP A 139 -4.26 -4.79 24.04
C ASP A 139 -4.14 -4.74 22.51
N SER A 140 -4.13 -5.92 21.90
CA SER A 140 -4.04 -6.08 20.44
C SER A 140 -5.16 -5.38 19.68
N LYS A 141 -6.34 -5.17 20.30
CA LYS A 141 -7.46 -4.45 19.67
C LYS A 141 -7.14 -2.97 19.48
N PHE A 142 -6.52 -2.33 20.48
CA PHE A 142 -6.09 -0.94 20.37
C PHE A 142 -4.91 -0.81 19.40
N GLY A 143 -3.98 -1.78 19.41
CA GLY A 143 -2.91 -1.86 18.42
C GLY A 143 -3.43 -1.95 16.99
N TYR A 144 -4.41 -2.85 16.77
CA TYR A 144 -5.07 -3.02 15.48
C TYR A 144 -5.78 -1.73 15.01
N ALA A 145 -6.62 -1.16 15.88
CA ALA A 145 -7.36 0.06 15.56
C ALA A 145 -6.42 1.24 15.27
N GLY A 146 -5.39 1.41 16.10
CA GLY A 146 -4.39 2.45 15.93
C GLY A 146 -3.65 2.33 14.60
N LEU A 147 -3.23 1.11 14.23
CA LEU A 147 -2.55 0.85 12.97
C LEU A 147 -3.45 1.13 11.77
N VAL A 148 -4.70 0.66 11.79
CA VAL A 148 -5.67 0.88 10.71
C VAL A 148 -5.96 2.39 10.55
N ILE A 149 -6.15 3.13 11.64
CA ILE A 149 -6.38 4.58 11.60
C ILE A 149 -5.18 5.29 11.00
N LEU A 150 -3.96 4.95 11.45
CA LEU A 150 -2.72 5.54 10.94
C LEU A 150 -2.54 5.29 9.45
N MET A 151 -2.70 4.04 9.00
CA MET A 151 -2.58 3.67 7.59
C MET A 151 -3.61 4.39 6.73
N ASN A 152 -4.86 4.47 7.18
CA ASN A 152 -5.90 5.20 6.46
C ASN A 152 -5.54 6.68 6.33
N TRP A 153 -5.18 7.34 7.42
CA TRP A 153 -4.82 8.75 7.41
C TRP A 153 -3.62 9.04 6.49
N GLN A 154 -2.63 8.15 6.44
CA GLN A 154 -1.44 8.30 5.60
C GLN A 154 -1.72 8.02 4.12
N LEU A 155 -2.45 6.94 3.81
CA LEU A 155 -2.55 6.42 2.44
C LEU A 155 -3.72 6.99 1.65
N ILE A 156 -4.81 7.40 2.29
CA ILE A 156 -6.01 7.91 1.61
C ILE A 156 -5.66 9.03 0.63
N GLY A 157 -4.84 9.99 1.06
CA GLY A 157 -4.46 11.13 0.20
C GLY A 157 -3.63 10.72 -1.00
N TYR A 158 -2.74 9.75 -0.85
CA TYR A 158 -1.93 9.24 -1.95
C TYR A 158 -2.79 8.49 -2.98
N MET A 159 -3.64 7.56 -2.53
CA MET A 159 -4.56 6.85 -3.41
C MET A 159 -5.59 7.78 -4.07
N MET A 160 -6.05 8.79 -3.35
CA MET A 160 -6.94 9.84 -3.87
C MET A 160 -6.36 10.53 -5.10
N ILE A 161 -5.06 10.87 -5.10
CA ILE A 161 -4.43 11.52 -6.27
C ILE A 161 -4.43 10.58 -7.49
N ILE A 162 -4.16 9.28 -7.29
CA ILE A 162 -4.20 8.29 -8.38
C ILE A 162 -5.63 8.12 -8.91
N TYR A 163 -6.61 8.08 -8.03
CA TYR A 163 -8.02 8.03 -8.43
C TYR A 163 -8.47 9.29 -9.16
N ILE A 164 -8.01 10.48 -8.75
CA ILE A 164 -8.31 11.74 -9.48
C ILE A 164 -7.75 11.66 -10.90
N ALA A 165 -6.51 11.19 -11.06
CA ALA A 165 -5.92 11.03 -12.39
C ALA A 165 -6.69 10.01 -13.24
N GLY A 166 -7.14 8.89 -12.64
CA GLY A 166 -7.99 7.91 -13.31
C GLY A 166 -9.33 8.48 -13.76
N LEU A 167 -10.00 9.24 -12.88
CA LEU A 167 -11.28 9.90 -13.20
C LEU A 167 -11.15 10.93 -14.32
N GLN A 168 -10.04 11.66 -14.36
CA GLN A 168 -9.77 12.66 -15.41
C GLN A 168 -9.42 12.03 -16.76
N ASN A 169 -9.03 10.77 -16.79
CA ASN A 169 -8.73 10.03 -18.03
C ASN A 169 -9.97 9.35 -18.65
N VAL A 170 -11.12 9.40 -18.00
CA VAL A 170 -12.38 8.92 -18.61
C VAL A 170 -12.79 9.88 -19.72
N PRO A 171 -12.92 9.41 -20.99
CA PRO A 171 -13.28 10.27 -22.12
C PRO A 171 -14.64 10.93 -21.88
N PRO A 172 -14.73 12.27 -22.02
CA PRO A 172 -15.97 12.99 -21.84
C PRO A 172 -17.06 12.54 -22.82
N GLU A 173 -16.68 12.09 -24.00
CA GLU A 173 -17.60 11.60 -25.05
C GLU A 173 -18.41 10.38 -24.57
N LEU A 174 -17.81 9.51 -23.75
CA LEU A 174 -18.53 8.36 -23.18
C LEU A 174 -19.53 8.79 -22.11
N ILE A 175 -19.21 9.84 -21.36
CA ILE A 175 -20.09 10.39 -20.33
C ILE A 175 -21.27 11.07 -21.01
N GLU A 176 -21.02 11.90 -22.04
CA GLU A 176 -22.05 12.59 -22.80
C GLU A 176 -23.00 11.61 -23.54
N ALA A 177 -22.46 10.55 -24.16
CA ALA A 177 -23.26 9.52 -24.79
C ALA A 177 -24.17 8.81 -23.79
N ALA A 178 -23.65 8.43 -22.60
CA ALA A 178 -24.46 7.82 -21.55
C ALA A 178 -25.54 8.76 -20.99
N GLU A 179 -25.27 10.08 -20.91
CA GLU A 179 -26.27 11.07 -20.52
C GLU A 179 -27.39 11.21 -21.56
N LEU A 180 -27.05 11.15 -22.86
CA LEU A 180 -28.04 11.17 -23.95
C LEU A 180 -28.91 9.91 -23.95
N ASP A 181 -28.37 8.76 -23.57
CA ASP A 181 -29.10 7.50 -23.40
C ASP A 181 -30.00 7.49 -22.15
N GLY A 182 -29.98 8.55 -21.34
CA GLY A 182 -30.82 8.68 -20.14
C GLY A 182 -30.35 7.82 -18.95
N VAL A 183 -29.08 7.39 -18.96
CA VAL A 183 -28.48 6.56 -17.90
C VAL A 183 -28.38 7.34 -16.59
N SER A 184 -28.80 6.72 -15.48
CA SER A 184 -28.67 7.33 -14.15
C SER A 184 -27.21 7.51 -13.74
N LYS A 185 -26.93 8.45 -12.81
CA LYS A 185 -25.57 8.70 -12.31
C LYS A 185 -24.93 7.45 -11.68
N TRP A 186 -25.73 6.58 -11.09
CA TRP A 186 -25.24 5.33 -10.52
C TRP A 186 -24.88 4.29 -11.59
N GLU A 187 -25.71 4.17 -12.61
CA GLU A 187 -25.45 3.29 -13.75
C GLU A 187 -24.24 3.77 -14.54
N MET A 188 -24.11 5.09 -14.77
CA MET A 188 -22.92 5.69 -15.37
C MET A 188 -21.66 5.37 -14.55
N LEU A 189 -21.70 5.51 -13.22
CA LEU A 189 -20.58 5.17 -12.35
C LEU A 189 -20.20 3.69 -12.52
N ARG A 190 -21.19 2.79 -12.46
CA ARG A 190 -20.96 1.35 -12.45
C ARG A 190 -20.55 0.78 -13.81
N HIS A 191 -21.15 1.27 -14.91
CA HIS A 191 -20.99 0.68 -16.24
C HIS A 191 -20.03 1.44 -17.16
N VAL A 192 -19.74 2.71 -16.87
CA VAL A 192 -18.80 3.53 -17.65
C VAL A 192 -17.57 3.89 -16.83
N THR A 193 -17.75 4.61 -15.72
CA THR A 193 -16.62 5.20 -14.99
C THR A 193 -15.73 4.13 -14.33
N ILE A 194 -16.30 3.21 -13.54
CA ILE A 194 -15.53 2.17 -12.85
C ILE A 194 -14.79 1.26 -13.83
N PRO A 195 -15.40 0.73 -14.91
CA PRO A 195 -14.67 -0.07 -15.90
C PRO A 195 -13.50 0.67 -16.55
N MET A 196 -13.69 1.94 -16.90
CA MET A 196 -12.61 2.77 -17.48
C MET A 196 -11.49 3.06 -16.47
N MET A 197 -11.80 3.05 -15.19
CA MET A 197 -10.82 3.27 -14.10
C MET A 197 -10.14 2.00 -13.61
N MET A 198 -10.44 0.82 -14.14
CA MET A 198 -9.85 -0.44 -13.68
C MET A 198 -8.32 -0.42 -13.58
N PRO A 199 -7.55 0.20 -14.49
CA PRO A 199 -6.10 0.33 -14.33
C PRO A 199 -5.72 1.09 -13.06
N SER A 200 -6.37 2.22 -12.77
CA SER A 200 -6.11 3.03 -11.57
C SER A 200 -6.53 2.30 -10.30
N ILE A 201 -7.67 1.61 -10.32
CA ILE A 201 -8.14 0.78 -9.20
C ILE A 201 -7.13 -0.32 -8.89
N THR A 202 -6.65 -1.05 -9.91
CA THR A 202 -5.67 -2.11 -9.75
C THR A 202 -4.36 -1.59 -9.14
N ILE A 203 -3.87 -0.43 -9.60
CA ILE A 203 -2.68 0.23 -9.05
C ILE A 203 -2.90 0.59 -7.58
N CYS A 204 -4.04 1.20 -7.24
CA CYS A 204 -4.34 1.58 -5.86
C CYS A 204 -4.46 0.37 -4.92
N LEU A 205 -5.13 -0.70 -5.35
CA LEU A 205 -5.23 -1.95 -4.58
C LEU A 205 -3.84 -2.55 -4.34
N PHE A 206 -3.02 -2.64 -5.40
CA PHE A 206 -1.65 -3.16 -5.30
C PHE A 206 -0.78 -2.31 -4.36
N LEU A 207 -0.80 -0.99 -4.53
CA LEU A 207 -0.01 -0.08 -3.69
C LEU A 207 -0.48 -0.10 -2.22
N THR A 208 -1.77 -0.25 -1.96
CA THR A 208 -2.29 -0.37 -0.59
C THR A 208 -1.87 -1.70 0.04
N LEU A 209 -1.81 -2.79 -0.73
CA LEU A 209 -1.37 -4.10 -0.26
C LEU A 209 0.14 -4.15 0.02
N SER A 210 0.94 -3.43 -0.77
CA SER A 210 2.41 -3.48 -0.70
C SER A 210 3.03 -2.49 0.32
N ASN A 211 2.20 -1.66 0.97
CA ASN A 211 2.62 -0.66 1.95
C ASN A 211 2.52 -1.22 3.36
#